data_488be825b71a94c510709e2622379ce3
#
_entry.id   488be825b71a94c510709e2622379ce3
#
_cell.length_a   1.000
_cell.length_b   1.000
_cell.length_c   1.000
_cell.angle_alpha   90.00
_cell.angle_beta   90.00
_cell.angle_gamma   90.00
#
_symmetry.space_group_name_H-M   'P 1'
#
loop_
_entity.id
_entity.type
_entity.pdbx_description
1 polymer ?
#
loop_
_entity_poly.entity_id
_entity_poly.type
_entity_poly.pdbx_seq_one_letter_code
_entity_poly.pdbx_strand_id
1 'polypeptide(L)'
;MNNIAINNACRVHSAPKVFQDKFQHLQKPCPIVDEGDKFEYTHCKLPTNDRNYTYVDPNKVKYFVAQKENALPYINDVLQHSNNEEQVTETLYILDRMIDNGTKGVDKMYPTLSRFNNTKSPNIQTFLAGIYRKTQVPDAFGPLVKMLIQNSINPQTAPFDPNEEIGGAILEYIKCWGNRC
;
A
#
# COMPACT_ATOMS: atom_id res chain seq x y z
N MET A 1 -4.63 19.15 -26.55
CA MET A 1 -3.84 18.02 -27.07
C MET A 1 -2.77 17.72 -26.05
N ASN A 2 -2.90 16.66 -25.29
CA ASN A 2 -1.82 15.85 -24.74
C ASN A 2 -2.39 14.85 -23.74
N ASN A 3 -3.00 13.81 -24.32
CA ASN A 3 -3.43 12.61 -23.61
C ASN A 3 -2.31 11.56 -23.68
N ILE A 4 -1.15 11.77 -23.10
CA ILE A 4 -0.07 10.81 -23.41
C ILE A 4 0.56 10.12 -22.21
N ALA A 5 0.35 10.56 -21.00
CA ALA A 5 1.17 10.02 -19.91
C ALA A 5 0.47 9.05 -18.95
N ILE A 6 -0.84 8.90 -19.04
CA ILE A 6 -1.60 8.18 -17.99
C ILE A 6 -1.85 6.71 -18.34
N ASN A 7 -1.74 6.33 -19.59
CA ASN A 7 -2.22 5.02 -20.03
C ASN A 7 -1.24 3.85 -19.87
N ASN A 8 0.02 4.09 -19.55
CA ASN A 8 0.99 2.99 -19.52
C ASN A 8 1.26 2.39 -18.15
N ALA A 9 0.89 3.08 -17.07
CA ALA A 9 1.16 2.59 -15.72
C ALA A 9 0.16 1.55 -15.21
N CYS A 10 -0.99 1.40 -15.88
CA CYS A 10 -2.07 0.53 -15.42
C CYS A 10 -2.46 -0.56 -16.42
N ARG A 11 -1.64 -0.83 -17.44
CA ARG A 11 -1.87 -1.99 -18.31
C ARG A 11 -1.39 -3.25 -17.62
N VAL A 12 -2.27 -3.80 -16.87
CA VAL A 12 -2.10 -5.12 -16.29
C VAL A 12 -2.49 -6.15 -17.34
N HIS A 13 -1.51 -6.79 -17.95
CA HIS A 13 -1.74 -7.79 -19.01
C HIS A 13 -2.36 -9.09 -18.51
N SER A 14 -2.28 -9.36 -17.20
CA SER A 14 -2.75 -10.59 -16.57
C SER A 14 -4.06 -10.44 -15.78
N ALA A 15 -4.52 -9.21 -15.57
CA ALA A 15 -5.74 -8.99 -14.79
C ALA A 15 -7.00 -9.31 -15.62
N PRO A 16 -8.01 -9.90 -14.98
CA PRO A 16 -9.31 -10.04 -15.59
C PRO A 16 -9.85 -8.70 -16.10
N LYS A 17 -10.45 -8.69 -17.31
CA LYS A 17 -10.99 -7.46 -17.92
C LYS A 17 -11.94 -6.69 -16.98
N VAL A 18 -12.69 -7.41 -16.16
CA VAL A 18 -13.61 -6.84 -15.17
C VAL A 18 -12.92 -5.92 -14.17
N PHE A 19 -11.66 -6.20 -13.83
CA PHE A 19 -10.87 -5.33 -12.96
C PHE A 19 -10.45 -4.06 -13.68
N GLN A 20 -10.02 -4.18 -14.94
CA GLN A 20 -9.60 -3.04 -15.75
C GLN A 20 -10.75 -2.07 -15.97
N ASP A 21 -11.92 -2.57 -16.37
CA ASP A 21 -13.09 -1.75 -16.68
C ASP A 21 -13.64 -1.00 -15.45
N LYS A 22 -13.61 -1.65 -14.27
CA LYS A 22 -14.10 -1.01 -13.03
C LYS A 22 -13.19 0.09 -12.48
N PHE A 23 -11.90 0.09 -12.83
CA PHE A 23 -10.97 1.08 -12.33
C PHE A 23 -10.66 2.22 -13.29
N GLN A 24 -11.05 2.12 -14.55
CA GLN A 24 -10.87 3.22 -15.51
C GLN A 24 -11.55 4.52 -15.08
N HIS A 25 -12.71 4.44 -14.42
CA HIS A 25 -13.42 5.62 -13.94
C HIS A 25 -12.86 6.19 -12.63
N LEU A 26 -12.08 5.40 -11.86
CA LEU A 26 -11.44 5.85 -10.62
C LEU A 26 -10.13 6.60 -10.87
N GLN A 27 -9.65 6.63 -12.11
CA GLN A 27 -8.47 7.40 -12.52
C GLN A 27 -8.79 8.86 -12.87
N LYS A 28 -10.00 9.31 -12.56
CA LYS A 28 -10.37 10.73 -12.77
C LYS A 28 -9.59 11.60 -11.81
N PRO A 29 -9.17 12.79 -12.24
CA PRO A 29 -8.58 13.76 -11.33
C PRO A 29 -9.55 14.04 -10.18
N CYS A 30 -9.00 14.26 -9.00
CA CYS A 30 -9.80 14.66 -7.85
C CYS A 30 -10.69 15.82 -8.21
N PRO A 31 -12.00 15.73 -7.97
CA PRO A 31 -12.86 16.88 -8.16
C PRO A 31 -12.42 17.99 -7.20
N ILE A 32 -12.54 19.23 -7.65
CA ILE A 32 -12.46 20.38 -6.75
C ILE A 32 -13.64 20.21 -5.78
N VAL A 33 -13.32 20.07 -4.51
CA VAL A 33 -14.35 19.84 -3.50
C VAL A 33 -15.05 21.15 -3.21
N ASP A 34 -16.32 21.19 -3.48
CA ASP A 34 -17.18 22.21 -2.92
C ASP A 34 -17.43 21.90 -1.43
N GLU A 35 -17.56 22.92 -0.59
CA GLU A 35 -17.82 22.76 0.83
C GLU A 35 -19.10 21.90 1.01
N GLY A 36 -18.93 20.68 1.48
CA GLY A 36 -20.02 19.75 1.75
C GLY A 36 -19.98 18.44 0.99
N ASP A 37 -19.17 18.31 -0.05
CA ASP A 37 -19.00 17.04 -0.75
C ASP A 37 -18.09 16.10 0.02
N LYS A 38 -18.59 14.88 0.23
CA LYS A 38 -17.78 13.81 0.82
C LYS A 38 -16.77 13.35 -0.20
N PHE A 39 -15.50 13.33 0.17
CA PHE A 39 -14.46 12.74 -0.65
C PHE A 39 -14.72 11.27 -0.87
N GLU A 40 -14.95 10.90 -2.11
CA GLU A 40 -15.14 9.52 -2.51
C GLU A 40 -14.02 9.00 -3.43
N TYR A 41 -12.93 9.77 -3.60
CA TYR A 41 -11.97 9.52 -4.67
C TYR A 41 -10.57 9.21 -4.18
N THR A 42 -9.96 8.31 -4.90
CA THR A 42 -8.57 7.89 -4.76
C THR A 42 -7.60 8.96 -5.26
N HIS A 43 -6.40 8.97 -4.75
CA HIS A 43 -5.30 9.86 -5.14
C HIS A 43 -5.48 11.34 -4.79
N CYS A 44 -6.50 11.70 -4.03
CA CYS A 44 -6.66 13.06 -3.56
C CYS A 44 -5.71 13.35 -2.41
N LYS A 45 -4.83 14.33 -2.61
CA LYS A 45 -4.12 14.94 -1.49
C LYS A 45 -5.06 15.94 -0.82
N LEU A 46 -5.22 15.82 0.49
CA LEU A 46 -5.94 16.86 1.21
C LEU A 46 -5.24 18.21 1.02
N PRO A 47 -5.98 19.26 0.72
CA PRO A 47 -5.46 20.61 0.75
C PRO A 47 -5.29 21.09 2.20
N THR A 48 -4.56 20.36 3.02
CA THR A 48 -4.20 20.80 4.35
C THR A 48 -2.74 21.19 4.35
N ASN A 49 -2.45 22.34 4.86
CA ASN A 49 -1.14 22.99 4.78
C ASN A 49 0.02 22.18 5.36
N ASP A 50 -0.25 21.08 6.10
CA ASP A 50 0.77 20.39 6.86
C ASP A 50 0.76 18.86 6.74
N ARG A 51 -0.15 18.23 5.95
CA ARG A 51 -0.27 16.78 5.94
C ARG A 51 -0.59 16.25 4.55
N ASN A 52 0.34 15.53 3.98
CA ASN A 52 0.12 14.77 2.75
C ASN A 52 -0.58 13.44 3.07
N TYR A 53 -1.89 13.47 3.15
CA TYR A 53 -2.67 12.23 3.22
C TYR A 53 -2.99 11.76 1.80
N THR A 54 -2.76 10.48 1.54
CA THR A 54 -3.31 9.83 0.36
C THR A 54 -4.69 9.29 0.73
N TYR A 55 -5.72 9.79 0.05
CA TYR A 55 -7.07 9.26 0.19
C TYR A 55 -7.24 8.07 -0.73
N VAL A 56 -7.78 7.00 -0.16
CA VAL A 56 -8.17 5.81 -0.90
C VAL A 56 -9.69 5.75 -0.93
N ASP A 57 -10.26 5.59 -2.13
CA ASP A 57 -11.70 5.46 -2.31
C ASP A 57 -12.26 4.28 -1.50
N PRO A 58 -13.17 4.52 -0.55
CA PRO A 58 -13.76 3.45 0.25
C PRO A 58 -14.47 2.38 -0.58
N ASN A 59 -15.02 2.73 -1.73
CA ASN A 59 -15.69 1.78 -2.61
C ASN A 59 -14.66 0.86 -3.30
N LYS A 60 -13.50 1.41 -3.63
CA LYS A 60 -12.37 0.64 -4.14
C LYS A 60 -11.87 -0.37 -3.10
N VAL A 61 -11.70 0.07 -1.85
CA VAL A 61 -11.33 -0.81 -0.75
C VAL A 61 -12.36 -1.93 -0.57
N LYS A 62 -13.66 -1.58 -0.45
CA LYS A 62 -14.75 -2.55 -0.32
C LYS A 62 -14.77 -3.56 -1.47
N TYR A 63 -14.53 -3.09 -2.69
CA TYR A 63 -14.48 -3.96 -3.86
C TYR A 63 -13.37 -5.01 -3.76
N PHE A 64 -12.14 -4.60 -3.44
CA PHE A 64 -11.01 -5.53 -3.32
C PHE A 64 -11.16 -6.48 -2.13
N VAL A 65 -11.60 -5.97 -0.99
CA VAL A 65 -11.90 -6.78 0.20
C VAL A 65 -12.94 -7.87 -0.13
N ALA A 66 -13.97 -7.55 -0.91
CA ALA A 66 -14.97 -8.52 -1.32
C ALA A 66 -14.42 -9.60 -2.28
N GLN A 67 -13.41 -9.26 -3.10
CA GLN A 67 -12.78 -10.21 -4.03
C GLN A 67 -11.80 -11.17 -3.33
N LYS A 68 -11.31 -10.82 -2.15
CA LYS A 68 -10.34 -11.62 -1.38
C LYS A 68 -9.15 -12.07 -2.24
N GLU A 69 -8.81 -13.34 -2.18
CA GLU A 69 -7.69 -13.96 -2.90
C GLU A 69 -7.75 -13.75 -4.41
N ASN A 70 -8.95 -13.61 -4.98
CA ASN A 70 -9.12 -13.39 -6.43
C ASN A 70 -8.53 -12.04 -6.90
N ALA A 71 -8.36 -11.08 -6.00
CA ALA A 71 -7.75 -9.80 -6.32
C ALA A 71 -6.21 -9.83 -6.28
N LEU A 72 -5.60 -10.82 -5.62
CA LEU A 72 -4.15 -10.85 -5.42
C LEU A 72 -3.33 -10.84 -6.71
N PRO A 73 -3.71 -11.55 -7.79
CA PRO A 73 -2.95 -11.46 -9.05
C PRO A 73 -2.91 -10.04 -9.62
N TYR A 74 -4.02 -9.30 -9.54
CA TYR A 74 -4.08 -7.91 -9.98
C TYR A 74 -3.21 -7.01 -9.11
N ILE A 75 -3.34 -7.12 -7.78
CA ILE A 75 -2.55 -6.32 -6.83
C ILE A 75 -1.05 -6.60 -7.00
N ASN A 76 -0.70 -7.87 -7.15
CA ASN A 76 0.68 -8.27 -7.39
C ASN A 76 1.26 -7.66 -8.66
N ASP A 77 0.49 -7.66 -9.74
CA ASP A 77 0.91 -7.10 -11.01
C ASP A 77 1.09 -5.57 -10.93
N VAL A 78 0.17 -4.85 -10.27
CA VAL A 78 0.33 -3.41 -10.02
C VAL A 78 1.61 -3.14 -9.23
N LEU A 79 1.85 -3.88 -8.15
CA LEU A 79 3.05 -3.71 -7.32
C LEU A 79 4.33 -4.12 -8.04
N GLN A 80 4.28 -5.04 -9.01
CA GLN A 80 5.44 -5.41 -9.82
C GLN A 80 5.84 -4.33 -10.83
N HIS A 81 4.89 -3.61 -11.41
CA HIS A 81 5.14 -2.74 -12.55
C HIS A 81 5.02 -1.25 -12.24
N SER A 82 4.32 -0.87 -11.17
CA SER A 82 4.17 0.54 -10.83
C SER A 82 5.43 1.09 -10.15
N ASN A 83 5.83 2.29 -10.63
CA ASN A 83 6.82 3.16 -9.98
C ASN A 83 6.16 4.45 -9.46
N ASN A 84 4.84 4.57 -9.55
CA ASN A 84 4.11 5.71 -9.03
C ASN A 84 3.89 5.50 -7.52
N GLU A 85 4.47 6.39 -6.71
CA GLU A 85 4.43 6.29 -5.25
C GLU A 85 3.00 6.30 -4.70
N GLU A 86 2.12 7.13 -5.24
CA GLU A 86 0.73 7.23 -4.79
C GLU A 86 -0.03 5.94 -5.09
N GLN A 87 0.16 5.38 -6.28
CA GLN A 87 -0.46 4.12 -6.68
C GLN A 87 0.05 2.95 -5.83
N VAL A 88 1.36 2.89 -5.57
CA VAL A 88 1.96 1.87 -4.71
C VAL A 88 1.40 1.99 -3.29
N THR A 89 1.37 3.21 -2.73
CA THR A 89 0.84 3.47 -1.39
C THR A 89 -0.63 3.05 -1.28
N GLU A 90 -1.45 3.44 -2.24
CA GLU A 90 -2.87 3.04 -2.29
C GLU A 90 -3.03 1.53 -2.36
N THR A 91 -2.24 0.89 -3.21
CA THR A 91 -2.30 -0.56 -3.41
C THR A 91 -1.89 -1.32 -2.14
N LEU A 92 -0.83 -0.87 -1.46
CA LEU A 92 -0.41 -1.45 -0.18
C LEU A 92 -1.46 -1.22 0.92
N TYR A 93 -2.08 -0.05 0.98
CA TYR A 93 -3.18 0.21 1.91
C TYR A 93 -4.35 -0.75 1.67
N ILE A 94 -4.77 -0.92 0.41
CA ILE A 94 -5.83 -1.87 0.05
C ILE A 94 -5.45 -3.29 0.49
N LEU A 95 -4.22 -3.72 0.20
CA LEU A 95 -3.74 -5.04 0.57
C LEU A 95 -3.74 -5.24 2.08
N ASP A 96 -3.32 -4.24 2.85
CA ASP A 96 -3.37 -4.24 4.30
C ASP A 96 -4.81 -4.41 4.83
N ARG A 97 -5.79 -3.68 4.25
CA ARG A 97 -7.21 -3.84 4.59
C ARG A 97 -7.77 -5.22 4.19
N MET A 98 -7.32 -5.79 3.09
CA MET A 98 -7.71 -7.14 2.67
C MET A 98 -7.23 -8.19 3.68
N ILE A 99 -6.02 -8.06 4.20
CA ILE A 99 -5.50 -8.95 5.27
C ILE A 99 -6.37 -8.86 6.52
N ASP A 100 -6.71 -7.64 6.96
CA ASP A 100 -7.59 -7.42 8.12
C ASP A 100 -8.97 -8.07 7.95
N ASN A 101 -9.41 -8.23 6.71
CA ASN A 101 -10.66 -8.90 6.36
C ASN A 101 -10.48 -10.38 6.00
N GLY A 102 -9.34 -10.98 6.36
CA GLY A 102 -9.11 -12.41 6.31
C GLY A 102 -8.64 -12.94 4.94
N THR A 103 -8.18 -12.10 4.02
CA THR A 103 -7.55 -12.54 2.77
C THR A 103 -6.26 -13.29 3.07
N LYS A 104 -6.12 -14.48 2.50
CA LYS A 104 -4.97 -15.36 2.68
C LYS A 104 -4.02 -15.31 1.48
N GLY A 105 -2.81 -15.87 1.63
CA GLY A 105 -1.85 -16.01 0.53
C GLY A 105 -1.05 -14.75 0.21
N VAL A 106 -1.19 -13.68 1.01
CA VAL A 106 -0.39 -12.45 0.87
C VAL A 106 1.08 -12.69 1.22
N ASP A 107 1.37 -13.66 2.08
CA ASP A 107 2.73 -14.13 2.37
C ASP A 107 3.50 -14.52 1.12
N LYS A 108 2.84 -15.11 0.12
CA LYS A 108 3.41 -15.51 -1.16
C LYS A 108 3.77 -14.32 -2.06
N MET A 109 3.28 -13.13 -1.74
CA MET A 109 3.61 -11.91 -2.47
C MET A 109 4.92 -11.26 -1.99
N TYR A 110 5.61 -11.85 -1.01
CA TYR A 110 6.86 -11.30 -0.49
C TYR A 110 7.90 -10.95 -1.57
N PRO A 111 8.12 -11.75 -2.63
CA PRO A 111 9.07 -11.39 -3.69
C PRO A 111 8.74 -10.03 -4.34
N THR A 112 7.47 -9.72 -4.52
CA THR A 112 7.01 -8.42 -5.06
C THR A 112 7.12 -7.32 -4.01
N LEU A 113 6.66 -7.57 -2.79
CA LEU A 113 6.70 -6.62 -1.68
C LEU A 113 8.13 -6.22 -1.32
N SER A 114 9.08 -7.15 -1.41
CA SER A 114 10.50 -6.91 -1.10
C SER A 114 11.17 -5.85 -1.97
N ARG A 115 10.60 -5.52 -3.15
CA ARG A 115 11.06 -4.42 -3.99
C ARG A 115 11.04 -3.07 -3.26
N PHE A 116 10.18 -2.93 -2.28
CA PHE A 116 9.98 -1.70 -1.51
C PHE A 116 10.78 -1.67 -0.20
N ASN A 117 11.58 -2.69 0.11
CA ASN A 117 12.36 -2.78 1.35
C ASN A 117 13.39 -1.65 1.54
N ASN A 118 13.76 -0.95 0.47
CA ASN A 118 14.69 0.18 0.53
C ASN A 118 14.00 1.52 0.20
N THR A 119 12.68 1.58 0.25
CA THR A 119 11.93 2.82 0.00
C THR A 119 12.26 3.88 1.04
N LYS A 120 12.20 5.15 0.62
CA LYS A 120 12.30 6.31 1.51
C LYS A 120 10.93 6.93 1.80
N SER A 121 9.87 6.43 1.16
CA SER A 121 8.51 6.92 1.39
C SER A 121 7.99 6.43 2.74
N PRO A 122 7.68 7.34 3.69
CA PRO A 122 7.15 6.95 5.00
C PRO A 122 5.84 6.16 4.89
N ASN A 123 4.98 6.55 3.95
CA ASN A 123 3.69 5.88 3.74
C ASN A 123 3.88 4.43 3.29
N ILE A 124 4.78 4.21 2.30
CA ILE A 124 5.08 2.85 1.83
C ILE A 124 5.71 2.03 2.95
N GLN A 125 6.64 2.61 3.73
CA GLN A 125 7.26 1.92 4.87
C GLN A 125 6.20 1.48 5.90
N THR A 126 5.27 2.38 6.24
CA THR A 126 4.21 2.11 7.22
C THR A 126 3.32 0.93 6.78
N PHE A 127 2.78 0.98 5.57
CA PHE A 127 1.91 -0.10 5.10
C PHE A 127 2.66 -1.41 4.86
N LEU A 128 3.89 -1.34 4.37
CA LEU A 128 4.73 -2.51 4.19
C LEU A 128 5.04 -3.19 5.52
N ALA A 129 5.36 -2.41 6.56
CA ALA A 129 5.59 -2.92 7.92
C ALA A 129 4.31 -3.56 8.50
N GLY A 130 3.15 -2.93 8.32
CA GLY A 130 1.85 -3.49 8.72
C GLY A 130 1.56 -4.83 8.06
N ILE A 131 1.79 -4.93 6.75
CA ILE A 131 1.64 -6.17 5.98
C ILE A 131 2.60 -7.25 6.51
N TYR A 132 3.87 -6.92 6.71
CA TYR A 132 4.86 -7.86 7.23
C TYR A 132 4.53 -8.32 8.65
N ARG A 133 4.05 -7.41 9.51
CA ARG A 133 3.58 -7.76 10.85
C ARG A 133 2.47 -8.80 10.82
N LYS A 134 1.52 -8.68 9.91
CA LYS A 134 0.36 -9.56 9.79
C LYS A 134 0.68 -10.88 9.08
N THR A 135 1.57 -10.86 8.11
CA THR A 135 1.94 -12.06 7.31
C THR A 135 3.06 -12.88 7.94
N GLN A 136 3.87 -12.30 8.81
CA GLN A 136 4.97 -12.95 9.52
C GLN A 136 5.95 -13.71 8.61
N VAL A 137 6.20 -13.20 7.40
CA VAL A 137 7.18 -13.79 6.48
C VAL A 137 8.58 -13.65 7.07
N PRO A 138 9.32 -14.75 7.34
CA PRO A 138 10.60 -14.68 8.04
C PRO A 138 11.62 -13.76 7.39
N ASP A 139 11.68 -13.74 6.07
CA ASP A 139 12.62 -12.93 5.28
C ASP A 139 12.39 -11.42 5.39
N ALA A 140 11.25 -10.99 5.91
CA ALA A 140 10.92 -9.58 6.09
C ALA A 140 11.54 -8.97 7.37
N PHE A 141 11.97 -9.78 8.33
CA PHE A 141 12.52 -9.27 9.59
C PHE A 141 13.78 -8.43 9.42
N GLY A 142 14.75 -8.93 8.66
CA GLY A 142 15.97 -8.19 8.38
C GLY A 142 15.75 -6.82 7.72
N PRO A 143 14.95 -6.74 6.65
CA PRO A 143 14.49 -5.48 6.07
C PRO A 143 13.83 -4.52 7.06
N LEU A 144 12.94 -4.99 7.95
CA LEU A 144 12.31 -4.14 8.98
C LEU A 144 13.33 -3.52 9.91
N VAL A 145 14.27 -4.33 10.42
CA VAL A 145 15.37 -3.84 11.28
C VAL A 145 16.21 -2.80 10.54
N LYS A 146 16.54 -3.05 9.28
CA LYS A 146 17.30 -2.10 8.44
C LYS A 146 16.56 -0.78 8.26
N MET A 147 15.24 -0.81 7.99
CA MET A 147 14.41 0.40 7.88
C MET A 147 14.44 1.21 9.18
N LEU A 148 14.26 0.54 10.33
CA LEU A 148 14.27 1.20 11.64
C LEU A 148 15.60 1.92 11.89
N ILE A 149 16.74 1.25 11.63
CA ILE A 149 18.07 1.84 11.79
C ILE A 149 18.25 3.04 10.86
N GLN A 150 17.87 2.91 9.59
CA GLN A 150 18.01 4.00 8.61
C GLN A 150 17.18 5.22 8.99
N ASN A 151 15.95 5.02 9.45
CA ASN A 151 15.09 6.11 9.88
C ASN A 151 15.56 6.75 11.19
N SER A 152 16.20 5.97 12.08
CA SER A 152 16.78 6.50 13.33
C SER A 152 18.00 7.40 13.08
N ILE A 153 18.79 7.10 12.05
CA ILE A 153 19.93 7.91 11.65
C ILE A 153 19.48 9.17 10.87
N ASN A 154 18.45 9.03 10.04
CA ASN A 154 17.89 10.10 9.22
C ASN A 154 16.40 10.24 9.53
N PRO A 155 16.04 10.93 10.64
CA PRO A 155 14.66 11.05 11.05
C PRO A 155 13.79 11.67 9.95
N GLN A 156 12.66 11.04 9.67
CA GLN A 156 11.68 11.54 8.73
C GLN A 156 10.90 12.68 9.38
N THR A 157 10.72 13.77 8.66
CA THR A 157 9.87 14.90 9.09
C THR A 157 8.42 14.73 8.65
N ALA A 158 8.03 13.53 8.30
CA ALA A 158 6.67 13.22 7.85
C ALA A 158 5.65 13.36 8.99
N PRO A 159 4.38 13.64 8.67
CA PRO A 159 3.32 13.71 9.68
C PRO A 159 3.07 12.37 10.38
N PHE A 160 3.55 11.27 9.82
CA PHE A 160 3.56 9.95 10.44
C PHE A 160 4.98 9.48 10.63
N ASP A 161 5.29 9.01 11.81
CA ASP A 161 6.54 8.30 12.06
C ASP A 161 6.39 6.82 11.67
N PRO A 162 6.99 6.38 10.56
CA PRO A 162 6.91 4.97 10.15
C PRO A 162 7.56 4.04 11.16
N ASN A 163 8.41 4.56 12.06
CA ASN A 163 9.11 3.77 13.06
C ASN A 163 8.18 3.17 14.10
N GLU A 164 7.04 3.78 14.35
CA GLU A 164 6.03 3.21 15.25
C GLU A 164 5.52 1.87 14.70
N GLU A 165 5.11 1.82 13.43
CA GLU A 165 4.62 0.60 12.81
C GLU A 165 5.74 -0.41 12.57
N ILE A 166 6.93 0.04 12.16
CA ILE A 166 8.11 -0.82 11.96
C ILE A 166 8.52 -1.47 13.29
N GLY A 167 8.59 -0.70 14.38
CA GLY A 167 8.90 -1.20 15.71
C GLY A 167 7.86 -2.20 16.20
N GLY A 168 6.58 -1.91 15.99
CA GLY A 168 5.48 -2.82 16.30
C GLY A 168 5.59 -4.14 15.52
N ALA A 169 5.94 -4.08 14.24
CA ALA A 169 6.15 -5.27 13.43
C ALA A 169 7.31 -6.12 13.97
N ILE A 170 8.46 -5.51 14.26
CA ILE A 170 9.64 -6.21 14.82
C ILE A 170 9.28 -6.92 16.13
N LEU A 171 8.56 -6.24 17.02
CA LEU A 171 8.13 -6.83 18.30
C LEU A 171 7.24 -8.06 18.10
N GLU A 172 6.33 -8.04 17.13
CA GLU A 172 5.50 -9.22 16.84
C GLU A 172 6.34 -10.40 16.30
N TYR A 173 7.35 -10.15 15.47
CA TYR A 173 8.29 -11.21 15.05
C TYR A 173 9.02 -11.83 16.24
N ILE A 174 9.53 -11.00 17.15
CA ILE A 174 10.24 -11.47 18.35
C ILE A 174 9.32 -12.32 19.23
N LYS A 175 8.08 -11.89 19.45
CA LYS A 175 7.08 -12.65 20.20
C LYS A 175 6.77 -13.99 19.53
N CYS A 176 6.56 -14.00 18.21
CA CYS A 176 6.29 -15.24 17.48
C CYS A 176 7.46 -16.22 17.56
N TRP A 177 8.69 -15.75 17.52
CA TRP A 177 9.87 -16.62 17.62
C TRP A 177 10.12 -17.10 19.04
N GLY A 178 9.91 -16.23 20.04
CA GLY A 178 10.04 -16.60 21.45
C GLY A 178 9.05 -17.66 21.92
N ASN A 179 7.87 -17.70 21.31
CA ASN A 179 6.81 -18.68 21.65
C ASN A 179 6.99 -20.04 20.93
N ARG A 180 7.99 -20.19 20.04
CA ARG A 180 8.29 -21.43 19.32
C ARG A 180 9.44 -22.24 19.97
N CYS A 181 9.96 -21.74 21.07
CA CYS A 181 10.86 -22.48 21.96
C CYS A 181 10.07 -23.12 23.13
#